data_617963c3ecb0bc7a0e503fb21b007c52
#
_entry.id   617963c3ecb0bc7a0e503fb21b007c52
#
_cell.length_a   1.000
_cell.length_b   1.000
_cell.length_c   1.000
_cell.angle_alpha   90.00
_cell.angle_beta   90.00
_cell.angle_gamma   90.00
#
_symmetry.space_group_name_H-M   'P 1'
#
loop_
_entity.id
_entity.type
_entity.pdbx_description
1 polymer ?
#
loop_
_entity_poly.entity_id
_entity_poly.type
_entity_poly.pdbx_seq_one_letter_code
_entity_poly.pdbx_strand_id
1 'polypeptide(L)'
;MLQQAGADSIAIGHGRHPAPVTAARARHAAWTTAGAGVLDSVDWPETAASWLRPARRLTAGAPDARVLTDSIAGCAQVLRRLAQQANWTPARTVGFAGLAGDDLVALTAPISLAGMTGATATGGTWRIGHHHVIRTDEPHRLR
;
A
#
# COMPACT_ATOMS: atom_id res chain seq x y z
N MET A 1 -5.79 7.36 9.05
CA MET A 1 -4.83 7.93 8.08
C MET A 1 -5.52 8.33 6.78
N LEU A 2 -6.05 7.37 6.00
CA LEU A 2 -6.65 7.67 4.70
C LEU A 2 -7.89 8.56 4.80
N GLN A 3 -8.74 8.35 5.77
CA GLN A 3 -9.91 9.19 5.98
C GLN A 3 -9.53 10.62 6.34
N GLN A 4 -8.47 10.79 7.11
CA GLN A 4 -7.94 12.12 7.43
C GLN A 4 -7.38 12.82 6.19
N ALA A 5 -6.90 12.06 5.21
CA ALA A 5 -6.45 12.59 3.94
C ALA A 5 -7.58 12.83 2.94
N GLY A 6 -8.84 12.61 3.35
CA GLY A 6 -10.01 12.83 2.50
C GLY A 6 -10.28 11.73 1.49
N ALA A 7 -9.74 10.55 1.68
CA ALA A 7 -10.01 9.43 0.79
C ALA A 7 -11.40 8.84 1.07
N ASP A 8 -12.26 8.82 0.07
CA ASP A 8 -13.60 8.22 0.15
C ASP A 8 -13.66 6.81 -0.43
N SER A 9 -12.75 6.47 -1.32
CA SER A 9 -12.69 5.16 -1.98
C SER A 9 -11.28 4.62 -2.00
N ILE A 10 -11.14 3.31 -1.82
CA ILE A 10 -9.85 2.64 -1.89
C ILE A 10 -9.92 1.40 -2.77
N ALA A 11 -8.79 0.99 -3.30
CA ALA A 11 -8.57 -0.35 -3.82
C ALA A 11 -7.54 -1.04 -2.91
N ILE A 12 -7.80 -2.29 -2.58
CA ILE A 12 -6.93 -3.08 -1.71
C ILE A 12 -6.23 -4.13 -2.56
N GLY A 13 -4.91 -4.18 -2.46
CA GLY A 13 -4.10 -5.19 -3.13
C GLY A 13 -3.33 -6.03 -2.11
N HIS A 14 -3.28 -7.35 -2.31
CA HIS A 14 -2.60 -8.22 -1.37
C HIS A 14 -2.06 -9.49 -2.03
N GLY A 15 -1.02 -10.05 -1.42
CA GLY A 15 -0.57 -11.39 -1.76
C GLY A 15 -1.55 -12.45 -1.26
N ARG A 16 -1.37 -13.68 -1.74
CA ARG A 16 -2.24 -14.82 -1.39
C ARG A 16 -1.80 -15.59 -0.16
N HIS A 17 -0.73 -15.18 0.50
CA HIS A 17 -0.33 -15.80 1.76
C HIS A 17 -1.33 -15.49 2.88
N PRO A 18 -1.40 -16.33 3.93
CA PRO A 18 -2.37 -16.12 5.01
C PRO A 18 -2.28 -14.74 5.67
N ALA A 19 -1.09 -14.24 5.97
CA ALA A 19 -0.93 -12.96 6.66
C ALA A 19 -1.44 -11.77 5.83
N PRO A 20 -1.04 -11.59 4.54
CA PRO A 20 -1.61 -10.55 3.70
C PRO A 20 -3.11 -10.68 3.50
N VAL A 21 -3.63 -11.90 3.33
CA VAL A 21 -5.06 -12.13 3.17
C VAL A 21 -5.83 -11.67 4.40
N THR A 22 -5.36 -12.05 5.60
CA THR A 22 -5.99 -11.66 6.86
C THR A 22 -5.95 -10.14 7.05
N ALA A 23 -4.81 -9.52 6.78
CA ALA A 23 -4.64 -8.08 6.89
C ALA A 23 -5.56 -7.33 5.92
N ALA A 24 -5.68 -7.80 4.68
CA ALA A 24 -6.53 -7.19 3.67
C ALA A 24 -8.02 -7.29 4.07
N ARG A 25 -8.45 -8.43 4.58
CA ARG A 25 -9.82 -8.61 5.06
C ARG A 25 -10.15 -7.69 6.23
N ALA A 26 -9.23 -7.53 7.16
CA ALA A 26 -9.41 -6.64 8.30
C ALA A 26 -9.54 -5.18 7.83
N ARG A 27 -8.71 -4.76 6.88
CA ARG A 27 -8.78 -3.41 6.32
C ARG A 27 -10.08 -3.19 5.56
N HIS A 28 -10.50 -4.16 4.77
CA HIS A 28 -11.76 -4.10 4.03
C HIS A 28 -12.93 -3.91 4.99
N ALA A 29 -13.01 -4.73 6.03
CA ALA A 29 -14.07 -4.64 7.02
C ALA A 29 -14.06 -3.31 7.76
N ALA A 30 -12.90 -2.84 8.19
CA ALA A 30 -12.77 -1.57 8.90
C ALA A 30 -13.18 -0.39 8.02
N TRP A 31 -12.78 -0.39 6.76
CA TRP A 31 -13.12 0.67 5.82
C TRP A 31 -14.62 0.70 5.51
N THR A 32 -15.21 -0.45 5.28
CA THR A 32 -16.64 -0.58 5.02
C THR A 32 -17.46 -0.16 6.24
N THR A 33 -17.04 -0.56 7.43
CA THR A 33 -17.70 -0.16 8.68
C THR A 33 -17.68 1.36 8.87
N ALA A 34 -16.62 2.01 8.41
CA ALA A 34 -16.53 3.48 8.46
C ALA A 34 -17.38 4.18 7.40
N GLY A 35 -18.11 3.44 6.56
CA GLY A 35 -19.00 4.00 5.54
C GLY A 35 -18.32 4.39 4.24
N ALA A 36 -17.06 4.04 4.06
CA ALA A 36 -16.32 4.36 2.85
C ALA A 36 -16.36 3.21 1.84
N GLY A 37 -16.10 3.53 0.57
CA GLY A 37 -16.16 2.55 -0.52
C GLY A 37 -14.88 1.78 -0.75
N VAL A 38 -15.00 0.47 -0.95
CA VAL A 38 -13.91 -0.36 -1.48
C VAL A 38 -14.28 -0.70 -2.93
N LEU A 39 -13.55 -0.15 -3.89
CA LEU A 39 -13.86 -0.34 -5.31
C LEU A 39 -13.43 -1.71 -5.80
N ASP A 40 -12.33 -2.24 -5.31
CA ASP A 40 -11.83 -3.55 -5.68
C ASP A 40 -10.91 -4.10 -4.59
N SER A 41 -10.87 -5.42 -4.50
CA SER A 41 -9.91 -6.13 -3.69
C SER A 41 -9.20 -7.10 -4.62
N VAL A 42 -7.91 -6.89 -4.82
CA VAL A 42 -7.11 -7.56 -5.85
C VAL A 42 -6.06 -8.41 -5.19
N ASP A 43 -5.98 -9.68 -5.55
CA ASP A 43 -4.91 -10.54 -5.07
C ASP A 43 -3.97 -10.98 -6.19
N TRP A 44 -2.81 -11.49 -5.81
CA TRP A 44 -1.82 -12.05 -6.73
C TRP A 44 -1.05 -13.18 -6.09
N PRO A 45 -0.63 -14.19 -6.89
CA PRO A 45 0.23 -15.24 -6.37
C PRO A 45 1.65 -14.71 -6.14
N GLU A 46 2.41 -15.40 -5.30
CA GLU A 46 3.81 -15.03 -5.01
C GLU A 46 4.67 -14.95 -6.26
N THR A 47 4.40 -15.83 -7.22
CA THR A 47 5.10 -15.85 -8.51
C THR A 47 4.08 -15.73 -9.62
N ALA A 48 3.74 -14.50 -9.96
CA ALA A 48 2.78 -14.24 -11.04
C ALA A 48 3.49 -14.27 -12.39
N ALA A 49 2.81 -14.81 -13.40
CA ALA A 49 3.30 -14.73 -14.78
C ALA A 49 3.29 -13.29 -15.29
N SER A 50 2.37 -12.47 -14.78
CA SER A 50 2.32 -11.04 -15.10
C SER A 50 1.75 -10.27 -13.91
N TRP A 51 2.38 -9.16 -13.62
CA TRP A 51 1.95 -8.23 -12.56
C TRP A 51 1.13 -7.07 -13.12
N LEU A 52 0.97 -7.01 -14.43
CA LEU A 52 0.24 -5.92 -15.09
C LEU A 52 -1.26 -5.96 -14.77
N ARG A 53 -1.85 -7.15 -14.77
CA ARG A 53 -3.28 -7.31 -14.51
C ARG A 53 -3.69 -6.82 -13.11
N PRO A 54 -3.01 -7.24 -12.02
CA PRO A 54 -3.28 -6.67 -10.71
C PRO A 54 -3.10 -5.16 -10.67
N ALA A 55 -2.04 -4.63 -11.28
CA ALA A 55 -1.79 -3.19 -11.30
C ALA A 55 -2.93 -2.44 -12.01
N ARG A 56 -3.41 -2.94 -13.13
CA ARG A 56 -4.55 -2.34 -13.84
C ARG A 56 -5.82 -2.35 -13.01
N ARG A 57 -6.09 -3.44 -12.32
CA ARG A 57 -7.27 -3.53 -11.44
C ARG A 57 -7.19 -2.56 -10.28
N LEU A 58 -6.00 -2.34 -9.72
CA LEU A 58 -5.81 -1.40 -8.61
C LEU A 58 -6.03 0.05 -9.03
N THR A 59 -5.96 0.36 -10.31
CA THR A 59 -6.19 1.72 -10.81
C THR A 59 -7.54 1.88 -11.50
N ALA A 60 -8.24 0.78 -11.78
CA ALA A 60 -9.56 0.81 -12.39
C ALA A 60 -10.56 1.54 -11.49
N GLY A 61 -11.42 2.37 -12.06
CA GLY A 61 -12.38 3.15 -11.30
C GLY A 61 -11.79 4.34 -10.57
N ALA A 62 -10.51 4.61 -10.73
CA ALA A 62 -9.81 5.75 -10.14
C ALA A 62 -10.06 5.90 -8.62
N PRO A 63 -9.71 4.89 -7.80
CA PRO A 63 -9.85 5.03 -6.35
C PRO A 63 -9.00 6.16 -5.81
N ASP A 64 -9.45 6.77 -4.72
CA ASP A 64 -8.73 7.87 -4.08
C ASP A 64 -7.37 7.42 -3.52
N ALA A 65 -7.28 6.16 -3.10
CA ALA A 65 -6.03 5.59 -2.60
C ALA A 65 -5.96 4.09 -2.85
N ARG A 66 -4.75 3.54 -2.81
CA ARG A 66 -4.49 2.10 -2.88
C ARG A 66 -3.82 1.67 -1.59
N VAL A 67 -4.24 0.53 -1.07
CA VAL A 67 -3.68 -0.05 0.15
C VAL A 67 -3.07 -1.39 -0.21
N LEU A 68 -1.79 -1.58 0.10
CA LEU A 68 -1.04 -2.77 -0.29
C LEU A 68 -0.51 -3.52 0.92
N THR A 69 -0.66 -4.84 0.90
CA THR A 69 -0.06 -5.73 1.89
C THR A 69 0.41 -7.02 1.25
N ASP A 70 1.69 -7.28 1.35
CA ASP A 70 2.34 -8.51 0.90
C ASP A 70 3.77 -8.52 1.44
N SER A 71 4.55 -9.53 1.05
CA SER A 71 6.00 -9.47 1.20
C SER A 71 6.56 -8.29 0.41
N ILE A 72 7.73 -7.83 0.80
CA ILE A 72 8.40 -6.74 0.08
C ILE A 72 8.62 -7.10 -1.39
N ALA A 73 9.03 -8.33 -1.66
CA ALA A 73 9.27 -8.79 -3.04
C ALA A 73 8.00 -8.76 -3.89
N GLY A 74 6.87 -9.23 -3.34
CA GLY A 74 5.59 -9.22 -4.06
C GLY A 74 5.10 -7.82 -4.33
N CYS A 75 5.14 -6.94 -3.32
CA CYS A 75 4.73 -5.55 -3.48
C CYS A 75 5.63 -4.80 -4.46
N ALA A 76 6.93 -5.05 -4.46
CA ALA A 76 7.85 -4.41 -5.40
C ALA A 76 7.46 -4.68 -6.85
N GLN A 77 7.06 -5.92 -7.17
CA GLN A 77 6.65 -6.28 -8.53
C GLN A 77 5.38 -5.52 -8.96
N VAL A 78 4.39 -5.44 -8.09
CA VAL A 78 3.15 -4.71 -8.36
C VAL A 78 3.42 -3.21 -8.48
N LEU A 79 4.24 -2.65 -7.60
CA LEU A 79 4.58 -1.23 -7.62
C LEU A 79 5.30 -0.83 -8.91
N ARG A 80 6.16 -1.69 -9.44
CA ARG A 80 6.82 -1.44 -10.73
C ARG A 80 5.80 -1.30 -11.87
N ARG A 81 4.74 -2.08 -11.84
CA ARG A 81 3.69 -2.00 -12.85
C ARG A 81 2.74 -0.84 -12.60
N LEU A 82 2.44 -0.53 -11.34
CA LEU A 82 1.64 0.65 -10.98
C LEU A 82 2.30 1.94 -11.49
N ALA A 83 3.62 2.03 -11.39
CA ALA A 83 4.35 3.19 -11.87
C ALA A 83 4.20 3.43 -13.38
N GLN A 84 3.77 2.43 -14.14
CA GLN A 84 3.50 2.55 -15.57
C GLN A 84 2.07 3.01 -15.87
N GLN A 85 1.20 3.08 -14.84
CA GLN A 85 -0.17 3.51 -15.01
C GLN A 85 -0.26 5.03 -14.89
N ALA A 86 -0.99 5.65 -15.82
CA ALA A 86 -1.06 7.11 -15.92
C ALA A 86 -1.72 7.77 -14.71
N ASN A 87 -2.63 7.05 -14.03
CA ASN A 87 -3.42 7.60 -12.92
C ASN A 87 -2.95 7.10 -11.55
N TRP A 88 -1.71 6.64 -11.46
CA TRP A 88 -1.14 6.20 -10.18
C TRP A 88 -0.12 7.20 -9.65
N THR A 89 -0.12 7.40 -8.34
CA THR A 89 0.90 8.20 -7.65
C THR A 89 1.26 7.55 -6.31
N PRO A 90 2.54 7.54 -5.93
CA PRO A 90 2.96 7.03 -4.63
C PRO A 90 2.31 7.76 -3.44
N ALA A 91 2.04 9.05 -3.57
CA ALA A 91 1.45 9.85 -2.49
C ALA A 91 0.08 9.36 -2.05
N ARG A 92 -0.62 8.59 -2.89
CA ARG A 92 -1.92 8.01 -2.55
C ARG A 92 -1.86 6.48 -2.41
N THR A 93 -0.70 5.96 -2.09
CA THR A 93 -0.47 4.54 -1.87
C THR A 93 -0.03 4.34 -0.43
N VAL A 94 -0.71 3.43 0.26
CA VAL A 94 -0.47 3.12 1.67
C VAL A 94 -0.09 1.66 1.79
N GLY A 95 1.01 1.40 2.48
CA GLY A 95 1.47 0.05 2.74
C GLY A 95 1.30 -0.35 4.20
N PHE A 96 1.25 -1.65 4.45
CA PHE A 96 1.23 -2.18 5.80
C PHE A 96 2.63 -2.17 6.41
N ALA A 97 2.71 -2.42 7.72
CA ALA A 97 3.96 -2.32 8.48
C ALA A 97 5.12 -3.15 7.91
N GLY A 98 4.82 -4.32 7.32
CA GLY A 98 5.83 -5.18 6.71
C GLY A 98 6.54 -4.56 5.51
N LEU A 99 6.02 -3.48 4.95
CA LEU A 99 6.63 -2.77 3.81
C LEU A 99 7.53 -1.61 4.25
N ALA A 100 7.64 -1.34 5.53
CA ALA A 100 8.40 -0.23 6.08
C ALA A 100 9.90 -0.53 6.11
N GLY A 101 10.52 -0.71 4.95
CA GLY A 101 11.94 -1.01 4.87
C GLY A 101 12.58 -0.44 3.60
N ASP A 102 13.87 -0.13 3.70
CA ASP A 102 14.63 0.39 2.57
C ASP A 102 14.77 -0.62 1.43
N ASP A 103 14.57 -1.90 1.71
CA ASP A 103 14.59 -2.96 0.69
C ASP A 103 13.52 -2.73 -0.38
N LEU A 104 12.35 -2.20 0.00
CA LEU A 104 11.30 -1.90 -0.97
C LEU A 104 11.78 -0.84 -1.97
N VAL A 105 12.44 0.21 -1.49
CA VAL A 105 13.01 1.25 -2.34
C VAL A 105 14.08 0.66 -3.27
N ALA A 106 14.96 -0.19 -2.74
CA ALA A 106 16.01 -0.82 -3.54
C ALA A 106 15.45 -1.72 -4.64
N LEU A 107 14.42 -2.53 -4.31
CA LEU A 107 13.83 -3.46 -5.27
C LEU A 107 13.00 -2.78 -6.36
N THR A 108 12.52 -1.56 -6.12
CA THR A 108 11.75 -0.81 -7.11
C THR A 108 12.58 0.17 -7.90
N ALA A 109 13.83 0.42 -7.52
CA ALA A 109 14.69 1.36 -8.24
C ALA A 109 14.75 1.04 -9.74
N PRO A 110 14.82 2.03 -10.64
CA PRO A 110 14.92 3.47 -10.40
C PRO A 110 13.57 4.20 -10.20
N ILE A 111 12.49 3.47 -10.01
CA ILE A 111 11.17 4.07 -9.81
C ILE A 111 11.16 4.81 -8.47
N SER A 112 10.58 6.01 -8.46
CA SER A 112 10.41 6.77 -7.23
C SER A 112 9.12 6.36 -6.53
N LEU A 113 9.23 5.96 -5.26
CA LEU A 113 8.09 5.73 -4.37
C LEU A 113 7.89 6.89 -3.40
N ALA A 114 8.52 8.02 -3.64
CA ALA A 114 8.44 9.18 -2.74
C ALA A 114 6.99 9.59 -2.49
N GLY A 115 6.63 9.72 -1.23
CA GLY A 115 5.27 10.05 -0.81
C GLY A 115 4.42 8.86 -0.37
N MET A 116 4.83 7.63 -0.69
CA MET A 116 4.16 6.44 -0.17
C MET A 116 4.27 6.40 1.35
N THR A 117 3.19 6.05 2.02
CA THR A 117 3.10 6.06 3.48
C THR A 117 2.57 4.75 4.02
N GLY A 118 2.59 4.60 5.31
CA GLY A 118 2.00 3.47 5.99
C GLY A 118 2.06 3.61 7.50
N ALA A 119 1.51 2.63 8.20
CA ALA A 119 1.58 2.54 9.65
C ALA A 119 2.70 1.58 10.05
N THR A 120 3.36 1.87 11.17
CA THR A 120 4.32 0.94 11.76
C THR A 120 3.58 -0.06 12.65
N ALA A 121 4.26 -1.15 13.01
CA ALA A 121 3.70 -2.16 13.92
C ALA A 121 3.46 -1.59 15.33
N THR A 122 4.09 -0.48 15.68
CA THR A 122 4.03 0.14 17.00
C THR A 122 3.08 1.33 17.07
N GLY A 123 2.26 1.54 16.03
CA GLY A 123 1.28 2.62 16.01
C GLY A 123 1.78 3.95 15.45
N GLY A 124 3.04 4.04 15.06
CA GLY A 124 3.58 5.20 14.36
C GLY A 124 3.29 5.15 12.87
N THR A 125 3.98 6.00 12.11
CA THR A 125 3.86 6.05 10.66
C THR A 125 5.23 5.92 9.99
N TRP A 126 5.22 5.51 8.73
CA TRP A 126 6.41 5.56 7.89
C TRP A 126 6.07 6.27 6.58
N ARG A 127 7.08 6.82 5.97
CA ARG A 127 6.96 7.54 4.71
C ARG A 127 8.24 7.31 3.89
N ILE A 128 8.08 7.18 2.60
CA ILE A 128 9.23 7.10 1.70
C ILE A 128 9.61 8.51 1.26
N GLY A 129 10.86 8.89 1.54
CA GLY A 129 11.48 10.11 1.01
C GLY A 129 12.10 9.85 -0.35
N HIS A 130 13.25 10.48 -0.65
CA HIS A 130 13.88 10.30 -1.97
C HIS A 130 14.37 8.87 -2.21
N HIS A 131 15.12 8.32 -1.26
CA HIS A 131 15.76 7.01 -1.43
C HIS A 131 15.72 6.15 -0.17
N HIS A 132 14.97 6.54 0.83
CA HIS A 132 14.92 5.82 2.10
C HIS A 132 13.58 6.01 2.80
N VAL A 133 13.32 5.10 3.72
CA VAL A 133 12.11 5.12 4.55
C VAL A 133 12.37 5.96 5.79
N ILE A 134 11.47 6.89 6.06
CA ILE A 134 11.47 7.72 7.26
C ILE A 134 10.39 7.20 8.18
N ARG A 135 10.76 6.81 9.39
CA ARG A 135 9.80 6.35 10.40
C ARG A 135 9.57 7.45 11.41
N THR A 136 8.32 7.62 11.77
CA THR A 136 7.93 8.53 12.84
C THR A 136 7.16 7.71 13.85
N ASP A 137 7.77 7.48 15.00
CA ASP A 137 7.08 6.82 16.08
C ASP A 137 6.03 7.78 16.67
N GLU A 138 4.98 7.21 17.21
CA GLU A 138 4.04 8.03 17.94
C GLU A 138 4.79 8.82 19.00
N PRO A 139 4.56 10.14 19.09
CA PRO A 139 5.23 10.92 20.11
C PRO A 139 4.92 10.33 21.47
N HIS A 140 5.97 10.06 22.22
CA HIS A 140 5.80 9.64 23.60
C HIS A 140 4.98 10.70 24.31
N ARG A 141 3.84 10.29 24.78
CA ARG A 141 3.07 11.18 25.62
C ARG A 141 3.86 11.38 26.88
N LEU A 142 4.45 12.52 26.97
CA LEU A 142 5.07 12.91 28.20
C LEU A 142 4.00 13.02 29.26
N ARG A 143 4.28 12.41 30.33
CA ARG A 143 3.34 12.34 31.44
C ARG A 143 3.83 13.21 32.54
#